data_6438f33787e339975c72b875595c2690
#
_entry.id   6438f33787e339975c72b875595c2690
#
_cell.length_a   1.000
_cell.length_b   1.000
_cell.length_c   1.000
_cell.angle_alpha   90.00
_cell.angle_beta   90.00
_cell.angle_gamma   90.00
#
_symmetry.space_group_name_H-M   'P 1'
#
loop_
_entity.id
_entity.type
_entity.pdbx_description
1 polymer ?
#
loop_
_entity_poly.entity_id
_entity_poly.type
_entity_poly.pdbx_seq_one_letter_code
_entity_poly.pdbx_strand_id
1 'polypeptide(L)'
;MIIGIVCYPTFGGSGVLATELGIELSKKRYEIHFITYNQPVKLELYSNKVHFHEVDVPNYPLFHYPPYELALSSRLVEMVKKYKIDILHVHYAIPHAYAALMAKQMLSSQN
;
A
#
# COMPACT_ATOMS: atom_id res chain seq x y z
N MET A 1 -12.05 -11.69 2.78
CA MET A 1 -11.23 -10.66 3.44
C MET A 1 -10.45 -9.88 2.40
N ILE A 2 -10.38 -8.60 2.55
CA ILE A 2 -9.68 -7.69 1.64
C ILE A 2 -8.46 -7.15 2.36
N ILE A 3 -7.27 -7.39 1.79
CA ILE A 3 -5.99 -7.08 2.42
C ILE A 3 -5.25 -6.03 1.59
N GLY A 4 -4.85 -4.95 2.23
CA GLY A 4 -3.97 -3.96 1.61
C GLY A 4 -2.53 -4.24 2.01
N ILE A 5 -1.63 -4.30 1.04
CA ILE A 5 -0.20 -4.50 1.28
C ILE A 5 0.55 -3.24 0.89
N VAL A 6 1.20 -2.64 1.86
CA VAL A 6 1.96 -1.40 1.67
C VAL A 6 3.43 -1.75 1.62
N CYS A 7 4.11 -1.42 0.53
CA CYS A 7 5.50 -1.80 0.33
C CYS A 7 6.23 -0.87 -0.64
N TYR A 8 7.56 -0.98 -0.67
CA TYR A 8 8.35 -0.37 -1.72
C TYR A 8 8.46 -1.32 -2.92
N PRO A 9 8.50 -0.78 -4.14
CA PRO A 9 8.61 -1.60 -5.35
C PRO A 9 10.07 -1.91 -5.67
N THR A 10 10.71 -2.71 -4.86
CA THR A 10 12.13 -3.04 -5.05
C THR A 10 12.30 -4.41 -5.68
N PHE A 11 13.44 -4.61 -6.37
CA PHE A 11 13.75 -5.89 -7.00
C PHE A 11 14.28 -6.93 -6.01
N GLY A 12 14.56 -6.53 -4.78
CA GLY A 12 15.06 -7.43 -3.76
C GLY A 12 14.45 -7.13 -2.41
N GLY A 13 14.80 -7.90 -1.41
CA GLY A 13 14.38 -7.68 -0.03
C GLY A 13 12.87 -7.68 0.15
N SER A 14 12.37 -6.72 0.90
CA SER A 14 10.96 -6.69 1.30
C SER A 14 9.99 -6.48 0.14
N GLY A 15 10.42 -5.81 -0.94
CA GLY A 15 9.55 -5.61 -2.10
C GLY A 15 9.18 -6.92 -2.76
N VAL A 16 10.15 -7.81 -2.93
CA VAL A 16 9.91 -9.14 -3.50
C VAL A 16 9.08 -9.99 -2.55
N LEU A 17 9.41 -9.95 -1.26
CA LEU A 17 8.67 -10.73 -0.25
C LEU A 17 7.21 -10.28 -0.17
N ALA A 18 6.98 -8.98 -0.18
CA ALA A 18 5.62 -8.45 -0.13
C ALA A 18 4.81 -8.89 -1.34
N THR A 19 5.41 -8.84 -2.52
CA THR A 19 4.75 -9.24 -3.76
C THR A 19 4.39 -10.72 -3.74
N GLU A 20 5.33 -11.56 -3.34
CA GLU A 20 5.09 -13.01 -3.28
C GLU A 20 4.03 -13.36 -2.22
N LEU A 21 4.04 -12.68 -1.08
CA LEU A 21 3.02 -12.88 -0.06
C LEU A 21 1.63 -12.55 -0.62
N GLY A 22 1.50 -11.40 -1.29
CA GLY A 22 0.22 -11.00 -1.86
C GLY A 22 -0.28 -11.99 -2.89
N ILE A 23 0.62 -12.50 -3.73
CA ILE A 23 0.26 -13.50 -4.74
C ILE A 23 -0.24 -14.78 -4.07
N GLU A 24 0.46 -15.28 -3.06
CA GLU A 24 0.05 -16.50 -2.36
C GLU A 24 -1.30 -16.31 -1.66
N LEU A 25 -1.53 -15.15 -1.05
CA LEU A 25 -2.80 -14.86 -0.42
C LEU A 25 -3.94 -14.79 -1.44
N SER A 26 -3.67 -14.26 -2.63
CA SER A 26 -4.69 -14.20 -3.67
C SER A 26 -5.11 -15.60 -4.15
N LYS A 27 -4.19 -16.55 -4.12
CA LYS A 27 -4.50 -17.94 -4.45
C LYS A 27 -5.43 -18.58 -3.41
N LYS A 28 -5.45 -18.05 -2.20
CA LYS A 28 -6.33 -18.50 -1.10
C LYS A 28 -7.64 -17.73 -1.06
N ARG A 29 -7.98 -17.04 -2.13
CA ARG A 29 -9.24 -16.31 -2.33
C ARG A 29 -9.34 -15.00 -1.54
N TYR A 30 -8.23 -14.47 -1.04
CA TYR A 30 -8.21 -13.10 -0.50
C TYR A 30 -8.07 -12.11 -1.65
N GLU A 31 -8.76 -10.98 -1.53
CA GLU A 31 -8.55 -9.90 -2.48
C GLU A 31 -7.41 -9.03 -1.98
N ILE A 32 -6.45 -8.75 -2.84
CA ILE A 32 -5.21 -8.06 -2.48
C ILE A 32 -5.12 -6.73 -3.18
N HIS A 33 -4.84 -5.68 -2.42
CA HIS A 33 -4.58 -4.35 -2.94
C HIS A 33 -3.17 -3.94 -2.56
N PHE A 34 -2.28 -3.85 -3.54
CA PHE A 34 -0.94 -3.32 -3.33
C PHE A 34 -0.98 -1.81 -3.39
N ILE A 35 -0.38 -1.16 -2.42
CA ILE A 35 -0.33 0.30 -2.34
C ILE A 35 1.14 0.72 -2.24
N THR A 36 1.63 1.37 -3.29
CA THR A 36 3.03 1.75 -3.41
C THR A 36 3.15 2.92 -4.39
N TYR A 37 4.29 3.59 -4.42
CA TYR A 37 4.47 4.70 -5.36
C TYR A 37 4.91 4.23 -6.75
N ASN A 38 5.15 2.94 -6.94
CA ASN A 38 5.49 2.38 -8.24
C ASN A 38 5.04 0.93 -8.27
N GLN A 39 4.95 0.34 -9.47
CA GLN A 39 4.44 -1.02 -9.58
C GLN A 39 5.44 -2.02 -9.01
N PRO A 40 5.00 -2.90 -8.08
CA PRO A 40 5.87 -3.95 -7.56
C PRO A 40 6.30 -4.93 -8.64
N VAL A 41 7.45 -5.55 -8.42
CA VAL A 41 7.98 -6.58 -9.31
C VAL A 41 7.02 -7.77 -9.35
N LYS A 42 6.84 -8.38 -10.51
CA LYS A 42 6.08 -9.62 -10.72
C LYS A 42 4.55 -9.50 -10.62
N LEU A 43 3.98 -8.31 -10.73
CA LEU A 43 2.53 -8.19 -10.70
C LEU A 43 1.80 -8.49 -12.01
N GLU A 44 2.47 -8.36 -13.13
CA GLU A 44 1.80 -8.37 -14.44
C GLU A 44 1.21 -9.71 -14.86
N LEU A 45 1.44 -10.78 -14.14
CA LEU A 45 1.01 -12.11 -14.55
C LEU A 45 -0.11 -12.70 -13.69
N TYR A 46 -0.79 -11.88 -12.84
CA TYR A 46 -1.65 -12.45 -11.83
C TYR A 46 -3.11 -12.05 -11.92
N SER A 47 -3.92 -12.70 -11.11
CA SER A 47 -5.36 -12.80 -11.22
C SER A 47 -6.10 -11.48 -11.01
N ASN A 48 -7.39 -11.48 -11.36
CA ASN A 48 -8.27 -10.33 -11.15
C ASN A 48 -8.55 -10.01 -9.68
N LYS A 49 -8.00 -10.80 -8.75
CA LYS A 49 -8.09 -10.51 -7.31
C LYS A 49 -6.91 -9.70 -6.78
N VAL A 50 -5.95 -9.38 -7.63
CA VAL A 50 -4.79 -8.57 -7.27
C VAL A 50 -4.94 -7.21 -7.93
N HIS A 51 -4.94 -6.16 -7.13
CA HIS A 51 -5.08 -4.78 -7.59
C HIS A 51 -3.86 -3.97 -7.19
N PHE A 52 -3.50 -3.01 -8.01
CA PHE A 52 -2.37 -2.14 -7.76
C PHE A 52 -2.83 -0.69 -7.67
N HIS A 53 -2.39 0.00 -6.64
CA HIS A 53 -2.70 1.42 -6.44
C HIS A 53 -1.40 2.20 -6.24
N GLU A 54 -1.20 3.18 -7.09
CA GLU A 54 -0.02 4.02 -7.01
C GLU A 54 -0.27 5.21 -6.10
N VAL A 55 0.74 5.56 -5.30
CA VAL A 55 0.72 6.76 -4.48
C VAL A 55 1.38 7.87 -5.26
N ASP A 56 0.62 8.91 -5.56
CA ASP A 56 1.13 10.10 -6.21
C ASP A 56 1.78 11.00 -5.17
N VAL A 57 3.08 11.21 -5.30
CA VAL A 57 3.83 12.06 -4.38
C VAL A 57 3.99 13.43 -5.02
N PRO A 58 3.37 14.49 -4.44
CA PRO A 58 3.50 15.82 -5.01
C PRO A 58 4.96 16.30 -5.02
N ASN A 59 5.36 16.91 -6.11
CA ASN A 59 6.69 17.47 -6.25
C ASN A 59 6.61 18.99 -6.10
N TYR A 60 6.81 19.46 -4.87
CA TYR A 60 6.82 20.90 -4.59
C TYR A 60 8.23 21.44 -4.67
N PRO A 61 8.46 22.55 -5.41
CA PRO A 61 9.82 23.09 -5.56
C PRO A 61 10.48 23.50 -4.26
N LEU A 62 9.69 23.78 -3.22
CA LEU A 62 10.20 24.21 -1.91
C LEU A 62 10.66 23.06 -1.03
N PHE A 63 10.39 21.81 -1.40
CA PHE A 63 10.78 20.65 -0.60
C PHE A 63 11.97 19.96 -1.23
N HIS A 64 12.99 19.70 -0.43
CA HIS A 64 14.14 18.88 -0.86
C HIS A 64 13.72 17.42 -1.03
N TYR A 65 12.77 16.97 -0.24
CA TYR A 65 12.26 15.60 -0.28
C TYR A 65 10.75 15.64 -0.49
N PRO A 66 10.22 14.87 -1.44
CA PRO A 66 8.78 14.79 -1.61
C PRO A 66 8.09 14.26 -0.34
N PRO A 67 6.91 14.77 0.02
CA PRO A 67 6.22 14.35 1.24
C PRO A 67 5.51 13.01 1.06
N TYR A 68 6.29 11.96 0.93
CA TYR A 68 5.77 10.62 0.64
C TYR A 68 4.85 10.10 1.76
N GLU A 69 5.24 10.32 3.02
CA GLU A 69 4.47 9.81 4.15
C GLU A 69 3.07 10.40 4.21
N LEU A 70 2.97 11.70 3.94
CA LEU A 70 1.68 12.39 3.93
C LEU A 70 0.82 11.91 2.76
N ALA A 71 1.41 11.80 1.56
CA ALA A 71 0.72 11.30 0.39
C ALA A 71 0.26 9.86 0.62
N LEU A 72 1.10 9.03 1.24
CA LEU A 72 0.79 7.65 1.52
C LEU A 72 -0.37 7.53 2.51
N SER A 73 -0.33 8.26 3.62
CA SER A 73 -1.42 8.16 4.60
C SER A 73 -2.75 8.61 4.03
N SER A 74 -2.77 9.66 3.21
CA SER A 74 -3.99 10.10 2.52
C SER A 74 -4.50 9.05 1.55
N ARG A 75 -3.60 8.44 0.79
CA ARG A 75 -3.97 7.39 -0.16
C ARG A 75 -4.52 6.16 0.55
N LEU A 76 -3.93 5.80 1.69
CA LEU A 76 -4.40 4.66 2.48
C LEU A 76 -5.82 4.89 2.99
N VAL A 77 -6.13 6.08 3.50
CA VAL A 77 -7.49 6.41 3.94
C VAL A 77 -8.46 6.26 2.77
N GLU A 78 -8.12 6.80 1.62
CA GLU A 78 -8.95 6.73 0.42
C GLU A 78 -9.21 5.27 0.00
N MET A 79 -8.15 4.46 -0.02
CA MET A 79 -8.24 3.07 -0.46
C MET A 79 -9.04 2.20 0.53
N VAL A 80 -8.82 2.39 1.82
CA VAL A 80 -9.58 1.65 2.84
C VAL A 80 -11.07 1.92 2.71
N LYS A 81 -11.45 3.18 2.52
CA LYS A 81 -12.86 3.55 2.35
C LYS A 81 -13.45 3.00 1.06
N LYS A 82 -12.72 3.17 -0.05
CA LYS A 82 -13.23 2.80 -1.37
C LYS A 82 -13.39 1.30 -1.54
N TYR A 83 -12.42 0.53 -1.11
CA TYR A 83 -12.39 -0.92 -1.33
C TYR A 83 -12.73 -1.74 -0.11
N LYS A 84 -13.07 -1.09 1.01
CA LYS A 84 -13.45 -1.80 2.24
C LYS A 84 -12.34 -2.72 2.73
N ILE A 85 -11.11 -2.23 2.73
CA ILE A 85 -9.96 -3.02 3.15
C ILE A 85 -10.07 -3.35 4.63
N ASP A 86 -9.89 -4.62 4.96
CA ASP A 86 -10.02 -5.13 6.32
C ASP A 86 -8.72 -5.02 7.12
N ILE A 87 -7.59 -5.28 6.45
CA ILE A 87 -6.28 -5.33 7.09
C ILE A 87 -5.28 -4.59 6.20
N LEU A 88 -4.46 -3.75 6.83
CA LEU A 88 -3.27 -3.18 6.18
C LEU A 88 -2.06 -3.93 6.67
N HIS A 89 -1.40 -4.64 5.78
CA HIS A 89 -0.15 -5.34 6.05
C HIS A 89 1.00 -4.51 5.50
N VAL A 90 1.93 -4.10 6.36
CA VAL A 90 2.87 -3.04 6.02
C VAL A 90 4.30 -3.54 6.16
N HIS A 91 5.11 -3.25 5.16
CA HIS A 91 6.54 -3.50 5.17
C HIS A 91 7.28 -2.20 5.42
N TYR A 92 8.27 -2.22 6.30
CA TYR A 92 9.05 -1.08 6.78
C TYR A 92 8.30 -0.23 7.81
N ALA A 93 8.96 -0.04 8.94
CA ALA A 93 8.40 0.79 10.02
C ALA A 93 8.28 2.25 9.60
N ILE A 94 9.32 2.77 8.93
CA ILE A 94 9.34 4.15 8.45
C ILE A 94 9.62 4.13 6.95
N PRO A 95 8.79 4.75 6.12
CA PRO A 95 7.60 5.55 6.46
C PRO A 95 6.29 4.76 6.53
N HIS A 96 6.27 3.51 6.13
CA HIS A 96 5.03 2.80 5.81
C HIS A 96 4.16 2.50 7.02
N ALA A 97 4.73 1.92 8.08
CA ALA A 97 3.94 1.62 9.27
C ALA A 97 3.47 2.90 9.97
N TYR A 98 4.30 3.94 9.96
CA TYR A 98 3.91 5.22 10.52
C TYR A 98 2.73 5.82 9.74
N ALA A 99 2.80 5.81 8.42
CA ALA A 99 1.72 6.32 7.58
C ALA A 99 0.44 5.50 7.77
N ALA A 100 0.56 4.18 7.90
CA ALA A 100 -0.59 3.31 8.15
C ALA A 100 -1.23 3.59 9.50
N LEU A 101 -0.45 3.84 10.53
CA LEU A 101 -0.97 4.20 11.84
C LEU A 101 -1.73 5.53 11.77
N MET A 102 -1.18 6.53 11.08
CA MET A 102 -1.87 7.80 10.87
C MET A 102 -3.18 7.60 10.14
N ALA A 103 -3.19 6.79 9.10
CA ALA A 103 -4.41 6.49 8.34
C ALA A 103 -5.46 5.83 9.24
N LYS A 104 -5.05 4.89 10.08
CA LYS A 104 -5.94 4.24 11.03
C LYS A 104 -6.57 5.24 11.99
N GLN A 105 -5.78 6.16 12.51
CA GLN A 105 -6.27 7.20 13.42
C GLN A 105 -7.26 8.13 12.72
N MET A 106 -6.97 8.52 11.49
CA MET A 106 -7.90 9.35 10.71
C MET A 106 -9.22 8.65 10.46
N LEU A 107 -9.18 7.38 10.10
CA LEU A 107 -10.39 6.59 9.86
C LEU A 107 -11.22 6.43 11.14
N SER A 108 -10.57 6.20 12.27
CA SER A 108 -11.25 6.05 13.54
C SER A 108 -11.97 7.34 13.97
N SER A 109 -11.36 8.49 13.69
CA SER A 109 -11.94 9.78 14.07
C SER A 109 -13.12 10.19 13.19
N GLN A 110 -13.34 9.52 12.07
CA GLN A 110 -14.44 9.83 11.14
C GLN A 110 -15.70 9.02 11.41
N ASN A 111 -15.67 8.14 12.37
CA ASN A 111 -16.83 7.31 12.69
C ASN A 111 -17.70 7.93 13.78
#